data_a4dfde6a39f68644df88f441abf7a4ac
#
_entry.id   a4dfde6a39f68644df88f441abf7a4ac
#
_cell.length_a   1.000
_cell.length_b   1.000
_cell.length_c   1.000
_cell.angle_alpha   90.00
_cell.angle_beta   90.00
_cell.angle_gamma   90.00
#
_symmetry.space_group_name_H-M   'P 1'
#
loop_
_entity.id
_entity.type
_entity.pdbx_description
1 polymer ?
#
loop_
_entity_poly.entity_id
_entity_poly.type
_entity_poly.pdbx_seq_one_letter_code
_entity_poly.pdbx_strand_id
1 'polypeptide(L)'
;MKALHPQQTCELHVHVGGCLYTEDLLELGRGIYAEVDWSLFVNSYEKAFGVRPDPERLFREGLRSERGRERFREHWVYHQEDGGDFGRFQAKFDLLICLYRYWAQNLHREEEVLWRIAERHRCEGLDYVEYRAMFGLDDPERFLHFHRTNARVFEQVSREGFSARYLISLPRGAALQGYALVQRLLAENPELVPTVVGLDFCFFEEGHPPDKLRPFFARLAADNQRHPKQALEVAYHVGEVFFDKSLESAVRWCHQAALLGAKRLGHAIALGLDPEVAVARRPKAHEEEPVSERLAQINYDLEHRKELEAFGVEVDRRGLERERVALQGQGTGERVSLPYSPERLEEVRRRQDYVLDQLTRLEVCIESCPTSNMRIGGVPTPAQHPLWRFLRSEVGLAIGADDPGVFDQPLAAEVEWVAAHADMGRRELARRLGDPRRFSFGWQRPF
;
A
#
# COMPACT_ATOMS: atom_id res chain seq x y z
N MET A 1 5.29 24.35 -22.84
CA MET A 1 4.72 23.19 -22.11
C MET A 1 3.77 23.73 -21.04
N LYS A 2 2.57 23.18 -20.88
CA LYS A 2 1.75 23.46 -19.68
C LYS A 2 2.53 22.97 -18.47
N ALA A 3 2.63 23.77 -17.42
CA ALA A 3 3.22 23.32 -16.17
C ALA A 3 2.44 22.10 -15.67
N LEU A 4 3.13 21.01 -15.35
CA LEU A 4 2.54 19.84 -14.74
C LEU A 4 1.98 20.21 -13.36
N HIS A 5 0.87 19.58 -12.97
CA HIS A 5 0.36 19.76 -11.62
C HIS A 5 1.33 19.11 -10.62
N PRO A 6 1.56 19.67 -9.41
CA PRO A 6 2.45 19.06 -8.42
C PRO A 6 2.18 17.58 -8.13
N GLN A 7 0.92 17.15 -8.18
CA GLN A 7 0.54 15.73 -8.05
C GLN A 7 1.07 14.84 -9.19
N GLN A 8 1.44 15.39 -10.35
CA GLN A 8 2.00 14.64 -11.48
C GLN A 8 3.53 14.57 -11.44
N THR A 9 4.19 15.31 -10.55
CA THR A 9 5.65 15.40 -10.46
C THR A 9 6.22 14.83 -9.17
N CYS A 10 5.36 14.47 -8.20
CA CYS A 10 5.73 13.96 -6.90
C CYS A 10 4.99 12.66 -6.61
N GLU A 11 5.73 11.56 -6.52
CA GLU A 11 5.19 10.22 -6.23
C GLU A 11 5.57 9.82 -4.80
N LEU A 12 4.57 9.53 -3.97
CA LEU A 12 4.75 9.14 -2.58
C LEU A 12 4.37 7.68 -2.30
N HIS A 13 3.73 7.01 -3.29
CA HIS A 13 3.26 5.64 -3.12
C HIS A 13 3.58 4.78 -4.35
N VAL A 14 4.81 4.27 -4.42
CA VAL A 14 5.23 3.39 -5.52
C VAL A 14 6.14 2.28 -5.03
N HIS A 15 5.84 1.05 -5.46
CA HIS A 15 6.64 -0.14 -5.17
C HIS A 15 7.69 -0.36 -6.24
N VAL A 16 8.97 -0.53 -5.85
CA VAL A 16 10.10 -0.69 -6.77
C VAL A 16 9.83 -1.75 -7.84
N GLY A 17 9.40 -2.95 -7.42
CA GLY A 17 9.12 -4.05 -8.36
C GLY A 17 8.00 -3.74 -9.33
N GLY A 18 6.97 -3.03 -8.86
CA GLY A 18 5.81 -2.65 -9.66
C GLY A 18 6.07 -1.57 -10.71
N CYS A 19 7.26 -0.94 -10.70
CA CYS A 19 7.63 0.08 -11.68
C CYS A 19 8.08 -0.49 -13.04
N LEU A 20 8.28 -1.80 -13.17
CA LEU A 20 8.74 -2.41 -14.40
C LEU A 20 7.57 -2.70 -15.35
N TYR A 21 7.63 -2.13 -16.55
CA TYR A 21 6.64 -2.37 -17.60
C TYR A 21 6.95 -3.64 -18.40
N THR A 22 6.03 -4.07 -19.22
CA THR A 22 6.15 -5.27 -20.09
C THR A 22 7.46 -5.27 -20.87
N GLU A 23 7.84 -4.13 -21.45
CA GLU A 23 9.05 -4.00 -22.26
C GLU A 23 10.32 -4.16 -21.43
N ASP A 24 10.31 -3.62 -20.20
CA ASP A 24 11.43 -3.75 -19.27
C ASP A 24 11.66 -5.21 -18.91
N LEU A 25 10.59 -5.94 -18.57
CA LEU A 25 10.69 -7.35 -18.21
C LEU A 25 11.17 -8.22 -19.37
N LEU A 26 10.64 -7.99 -20.57
CA LEU A 26 11.08 -8.69 -21.77
C LEU A 26 12.57 -8.45 -22.06
N GLU A 27 13.02 -7.21 -21.92
CA GLU A 27 14.42 -6.88 -22.15
C GLU A 27 15.36 -7.44 -21.07
N LEU A 28 14.98 -7.28 -19.78
CA LEU A 28 15.73 -7.81 -18.66
C LEU A 28 15.79 -9.35 -18.64
N GLY A 29 14.73 -10.00 -19.13
CA GLY A 29 14.67 -11.46 -19.32
C GLY A 29 15.41 -11.96 -20.55
N ARG A 30 15.78 -11.07 -21.48
CA ARG A 30 16.44 -11.45 -22.76
C ARG A 30 17.74 -12.21 -22.49
N GLY A 31 17.84 -13.40 -23.05
CA GLY A 31 19.01 -14.26 -22.94
C GLY A 31 19.10 -15.11 -21.67
N ILE A 32 18.22 -14.90 -20.70
CA ILE A 32 18.24 -15.63 -19.42
C ILE A 32 16.94 -16.38 -19.12
N TYR A 33 15.82 -16.09 -19.80
CA TYR A 33 14.51 -16.64 -19.48
C TYR A 33 14.45 -18.19 -19.51
N ALA A 34 15.35 -18.87 -20.21
CA ALA A 34 15.45 -20.32 -20.24
C ALA A 34 16.21 -20.90 -19.03
N GLU A 35 16.88 -20.06 -18.23
CA GLU A 35 17.67 -20.46 -17.09
C GLU A 35 16.97 -20.15 -15.75
N VAL A 36 15.89 -19.36 -15.79
CA VAL A 36 15.14 -18.92 -14.61
C VAL A 36 14.29 -20.07 -14.07
N ASP A 37 14.31 -20.27 -12.74
CA ASP A 37 13.33 -21.15 -12.08
C ASP A 37 11.97 -20.44 -11.98
N TRP A 38 11.07 -20.83 -12.86
CA TRP A 38 9.71 -20.30 -12.95
C TRP A 38 8.70 -20.99 -12.03
N SER A 39 9.13 -21.91 -11.17
CA SER A 39 8.22 -22.75 -10.36
C SER A 39 7.26 -21.94 -9.51
N LEU A 40 7.72 -20.83 -8.91
CA LEU A 40 6.85 -19.93 -8.12
C LEU A 40 5.74 -19.35 -8.99
N PHE A 41 6.09 -18.69 -10.09
CA PHE A 41 5.12 -18.06 -11.00
C PHE A 41 4.14 -19.07 -11.59
N VAL A 42 4.64 -20.21 -12.10
CA VAL A 42 3.79 -21.23 -12.72
C VAL A 42 2.76 -21.78 -11.73
N ASN A 43 3.19 -22.09 -10.51
CA ASN A 43 2.31 -22.69 -9.51
C ASN A 43 1.28 -21.69 -8.95
N SER A 44 1.69 -20.47 -8.66
CA SER A 44 0.78 -19.43 -8.18
C SER A 44 -0.22 -18.99 -9.26
N TYR A 45 0.23 -18.87 -10.51
CA TYR A 45 -0.63 -18.50 -11.63
C TYR A 45 -1.65 -19.61 -11.95
N GLU A 46 -1.23 -20.87 -12.00
CA GLU A 46 -2.14 -22.01 -12.20
C GLU A 46 -3.18 -22.08 -11.08
N LYS A 47 -2.77 -21.88 -9.84
CA LYS A 47 -3.69 -21.84 -8.67
C LYS A 47 -4.71 -20.69 -8.79
N ALA A 48 -4.27 -19.50 -9.20
CA ALA A 48 -5.09 -18.29 -9.22
C ALA A 48 -6.03 -18.22 -10.44
N PHE A 49 -5.57 -18.68 -11.62
CA PHE A 49 -6.28 -18.52 -12.88
C PHE A 49 -6.76 -19.84 -13.51
N GLY A 50 -6.38 -21.01 -12.97
CA GLY A 50 -6.76 -22.32 -13.49
C GLY A 50 -6.04 -22.69 -14.80
N VAL A 51 -5.03 -21.93 -15.21
CA VAL A 51 -4.26 -22.12 -16.45
C VAL A 51 -2.78 -22.19 -16.09
N ARG A 52 -2.10 -23.21 -16.61
CA ARG A 52 -0.65 -23.34 -16.44
C ARG A 52 0.09 -22.54 -17.50
N PRO A 53 0.82 -21.48 -17.14
CA PRO A 53 1.57 -20.68 -18.11
C PRO A 53 2.86 -21.39 -18.55
N ASP A 54 3.36 -21.03 -19.73
CA ASP A 54 4.69 -21.40 -20.24
C ASP A 54 5.57 -20.12 -20.32
N PRO A 55 6.31 -19.77 -19.27
CA PRO A 55 7.10 -18.53 -19.22
C PRO A 55 8.14 -18.44 -20.33
N GLU A 56 8.84 -19.52 -20.63
CA GLU A 56 9.84 -19.51 -21.70
C GLU A 56 9.22 -19.19 -23.07
N ARG A 57 8.06 -19.74 -23.35
CA ARG A 57 7.31 -19.42 -24.55
C ARG A 57 6.83 -17.98 -24.56
N LEU A 58 6.33 -17.47 -23.41
CA LEU A 58 5.89 -16.07 -23.27
C LEU A 58 7.03 -15.11 -23.58
N PHE A 59 8.22 -15.31 -23.02
CA PHE A 59 9.40 -14.49 -23.33
C PHE A 59 9.83 -14.62 -24.79
N ARG A 60 9.95 -15.84 -25.30
CA ARG A 60 10.36 -16.09 -26.69
C ARG A 60 9.43 -15.41 -27.70
N GLU A 61 8.12 -15.50 -27.50
CA GLU A 61 7.14 -14.88 -28.40
C GLU A 61 7.06 -13.37 -28.19
N GLY A 62 7.11 -12.89 -26.95
CA GLY A 62 7.11 -11.46 -26.61
C GLY A 62 8.29 -10.70 -27.20
N LEU A 63 9.46 -11.32 -27.23
CA LEU A 63 10.66 -10.76 -27.85
C LEU A 63 10.63 -10.73 -29.39
N ARG A 64 9.75 -11.51 -30.03
CA ARG A 64 9.72 -11.68 -31.49
C ARG A 64 8.61 -10.89 -32.19
N SER A 65 7.50 -10.63 -31.54
CA SER A 65 6.34 -10.06 -32.21
C SER A 65 5.44 -9.24 -31.27
N GLU A 66 4.69 -8.30 -31.85
CA GLU A 66 3.68 -7.51 -31.14
C GLU A 66 2.62 -8.41 -30.51
N ARG A 67 2.08 -9.39 -31.27
CA ARG A 67 1.13 -10.37 -30.72
C ARG A 67 1.70 -11.18 -29.56
N GLY A 68 3.01 -11.43 -29.56
CA GLY A 68 3.71 -12.07 -28.43
C GLY A 68 3.79 -11.15 -27.23
N ARG A 69 4.06 -9.84 -27.44
CA ARG A 69 4.06 -8.83 -26.38
C ARG A 69 2.71 -8.70 -25.72
N GLU A 70 1.63 -8.64 -26.50
CA GLU A 70 0.28 -8.60 -25.95
C GLU A 70 -0.03 -9.84 -25.09
N ARG A 71 0.36 -11.04 -25.51
CA ARG A 71 0.22 -12.24 -24.69
C ARG A 71 1.05 -12.20 -23.41
N PHE A 72 2.27 -11.69 -23.47
CA PHE A 72 3.11 -11.50 -22.28
C PHE A 72 2.44 -10.49 -21.34
N ARG A 73 1.93 -9.39 -21.88
CA ARG A 73 1.21 -8.35 -21.14
C ARG A 73 -0.01 -8.89 -20.40
N GLU A 74 -0.80 -9.78 -21.02
CA GLU A 74 -1.93 -10.47 -20.36
C GLU A 74 -1.51 -11.25 -19.09
N HIS A 75 -0.27 -11.76 -19.05
CA HIS A 75 0.26 -12.51 -17.90
C HIS A 75 0.96 -11.63 -16.87
N TRP A 76 1.35 -10.42 -17.22
CA TRP A 76 2.01 -9.48 -16.33
C TRP A 76 1.07 -8.39 -15.82
N VAL A 77 0.35 -7.71 -16.70
CA VAL A 77 -0.54 -6.61 -16.32
C VAL A 77 -1.77 -7.15 -15.61
N TYR A 78 -2.04 -6.60 -14.44
CA TYR A 78 -3.23 -6.93 -13.66
C TYR A 78 -4.38 -6.01 -14.08
N HIS A 79 -5.38 -6.57 -14.76
CA HIS A 79 -6.54 -5.87 -15.32
C HIS A 79 -7.74 -5.88 -14.37
N GLN A 80 -8.75 -5.06 -14.67
CA GLN A 80 -10.01 -5.02 -13.92
C GLN A 80 -10.73 -6.38 -13.95
N GLU A 81 -10.64 -7.10 -15.04
CA GLU A 81 -11.24 -8.43 -15.26
C GLU A 81 -10.59 -9.53 -14.43
N ASP A 82 -9.40 -9.30 -13.92
CA ASP A 82 -8.70 -10.22 -13.02
C ASP A 82 -9.34 -10.29 -11.62
N GLY A 83 -10.16 -9.27 -11.27
CA GLY A 83 -11.23 -9.37 -10.31
C GLY A 83 -10.93 -9.26 -8.83
N GLY A 84 -10.38 -8.12 -8.36
CA GLY A 84 -10.45 -7.72 -6.93
C GLY A 84 -9.87 -8.73 -5.92
N ASP A 85 -8.81 -9.43 -6.28
CA ASP A 85 -8.19 -10.51 -5.50
C ASP A 85 -6.69 -10.30 -5.42
N PHE A 86 -6.20 -9.99 -4.23
CA PHE A 86 -4.76 -9.82 -3.99
C PHE A 86 -3.94 -11.07 -4.36
N GLY A 87 -4.49 -12.27 -4.20
CA GLY A 87 -3.80 -13.51 -4.57
C GLY A 87 -3.58 -13.61 -6.09
N ARG A 88 -4.53 -13.14 -6.91
CA ARG A 88 -4.38 -13.05 -8.36
C ARG A 88 -3.36 -11.98 -8.78
N PHE A 89 -3.36 -10.84 -8.12
CA PHE A 89 -2.34 -9.82 -8.30
C PHE A 89 -0.95 -10.39 -8.01
N GLN A 90 -0.76 -11.01 -6.84
CA GLN A 90 0.50 -11.61 -6.44
C GLN A 90 0.96 -12.69 -7.43
N ALA A 91 0.04 -13.50 -7.96
CA ALA A 91 0.38 -14.54 -8.92
C ALA A 91 0.98 -13.99 -10.23
N LYS A 92 0.52 -12.83 -10.70
CA LYS A 92 1.15 -12.11 -11.84
C LYS A 92 2.48 -11.49 -11.43
N PHE A 93 2.56 -10.90 -10.26
CA PHE A 93 3.78 -10.29 -9.72
C PHE A 93 4.90 -11.32 -9.51
N ASP A 94 4.58 -12.58 -9.26
CA ASP A 94 5.55 -13.67 -9.07
C ASP A 94 6.42 -13.92 -10.32
N LEU A 95 5.98 -13.50 -11.51
CA LEU A 95 6.81 -13.50 -12.72
C LEU A 95 8.07 -12.64 -12.52
N LEU A 96 7.92 -11.43 -11.99
CA LEU A 96 9.03 -10.57 -11.64
C LEU A 96 9.89 -11.16 -10.52
N ILE A 97 9.27 -11.74 -9.49
CA ILE A 97 10.01 -12.34 -8.37
C ILE A 97 10.94 -13.45 -8.85
N CYS A 98 10.51 -14.29 -9.82
CA CYS A 98 11.37 -15.31 -10.42
C CYS A 98 12.57 -14.67 -11.15
N LEU A 99 12.35 -13.66 -12.00
CA LEU A 99 13.42 -12.93 -12.67
C LEU A 99 14.38 -12.27 -11.68
N TYR A 100 13.82 -11.57 -10.69
CA TYR A 100 14.63 -10.86 -9.69
C TYR A 100 15.53 -11.81 -8.90
N ARG A 101 15.02 -12.98 -8.50
CA ARG A 101 15.80 -14.01 -7.82
C ARG A 101 16.98 -14.46 -8.68
N TYR A 102 16.75 -14.68 -9.98
CA TYR A 102 17.82 -15.08 -10.90
C TYR A 102 18.88 -13.99 -11.03
N TRP A 103 18.49 -12.74 -11.21
CA TRP A 103 19.43 -11.61 -11.29
C TRP A 103 20.29 -11.47 -10.04
N ALA A 104 19.65 -11.47 -8.87
CA ALA A 104 20.35 -11.32 -7.60
C ALA A 104 21.34 -12.46 -7.33
N GLN A 105 20.98 -13.69 -7.71
CA GLN A 105 21.80 -14.87 -7.42
C GLN A 105 22.91 -15.12 -8.44
N ASN A 106 22.68 -14.80 -9.71
CA ASN A 106 23.55 -15.25 -10.79
C ASN A 106 24.26 -14.11 -11.51
N LEU A 107 23.67 -12.92 -11.55
CA LEU A 107 24.17 -11.82 -12.37
C LEU A 107 24.66 -10.61 -11.56
N HIS A 108 24.19 -10.44 -10.31
CA HIS A 108 24.47 -9.27 -9.47
C HIS A 108 24.23 -7.93 -10.19
N ARG A 109 23.07 -7.84 -10.88
CA ARG A 109 22.71 -6.69 -11.74
C ARG A 109 21.45 -5.95 -11.25
N GLU A 110 21.13 -6.05 -9.96
CA GLU A 110 19.97 -5.41 -9.34
C GLU A 110 20.00 -3.89 -9.50
N GLU A 111 21.21 -3.31 -9.46
CA GLU A 111 21.39 -1.86 -9.64
C GLU A 111 20.88 -1.37 -11.00
N GLU A 112 21.11 -2.15 -12.07
CA GLU A 112 20.66 -1.79 -13.42
C GLU A 112 19.12 -1.62 -13.50
N VAL A 113 18.39 -2.48 -12.78
CA VAL A 113 16.93 -2.40 -12.67
C VAL A 113 16.52 -1.09 -12.01
N LEU A 114 17.16 -0.74 -10.90
CA LEU A 114 16.86 0.46 -10.13
C LEU A 114 17.19 1.74 -10.92
N TRP A 115 18.32 1.76 -11.61
CA TRP A 115 18.68 2.85 -12.51
C TRP A 115 17.64 3.05 -13.63
N ARG A 116 17.17 1.96 -14.23
CA ARG A 116 16.14 1.99 -15.28
C ARG A 116 14.84 2.58 -14.77
N ILE A 117 14.38 2.16 -13.58
CA ILE A 117 13.16 2.68 -12.94
C ILE A 117 13.30 4.19 -12.69
N ALA A 118 14.40 4.62 -12.07
CA ALA A 118 14.62 6.03 -11.77
C ALA A 118 14.68 6.91 -13.03
N GLU A 119 15.37 6.44 -14.07
CA GLU A 119 15.48 7.18 -15.33
C GLU A 119 14.11 7.27 -16.05
N ARG A 120 13.30 6.23 -16.01
CA ARG A 120 11.92 6.27 -16.52
C ARG A 120 11.10 7.34 -15.82
N HIS A 121 11.05 7.34 -14.48
CA HIS A 121 10.30 8.32 -13.72
C HIS A 121 10.78 9.74 -14.00
N ARG A 122 12.10 9.94 -14.12
CA ARG A 122 12.65 11.23 -14.53
C ARG A 122 12.18 11.64 -15.94
N CYS A 123 12.15 10.72 -16.90
CA CYS A 123 11.65 10.98 -18.25
C CYS A 123 10.12 11.23 -18.28
N GLU A 124 9.36 10.66 -17.35
CA GLU A 124 7.94 10.91 -17.15
C GLU A 124 7.67 12.30 -16.51
N GLY A 125 8.72 12.98 -16.05
CA GLY A 125 8.65 14.34 -15.50
C GLY A 125 8.45 14.37 -13.98
N LEU A 126 8.69 13.26 -13.28
CA LEU A 126 8.76 13.28 -11.82
C LEU A 126 10.04 14.00 -11.38
N ASP A 127 9.92 14.80 -10.33
CA ASP A 127 11.05 15.48 -9.69
C ASP A 127 11.31 14.99 -8.25
N TYR A 128 10.32 14.28 -7.66
CA TYR A 128 10.43 13.67 -6.34
C TYR A 128 9.71 12.33 -6.28
N VAL A 129 10.39 11.29 -5.78
CA VAL A 129 9.82 9.94 -5.63
C VAL A 129 10.25 9.32 -4.30
N GLU A 130 9.30 8.77 -3.54
CA GLU A 130 9.56 7.91 -2.38
C GLU A 130 9.27 6.45 -2.73
N TYR A 131 10.29 5.75 -3.15
CA TYR A 131 10.22 4.32 -3.48
C TYR A 131 10.07 3.47 -2.24
N ARG A 132 9.32 2.37 -2.33
CA ARG A 132 9.24 1.39 -1.27
C ARG A 132 9.49 -0.02 -1.80
N ALA A 133 10.12 -0.85 -0.98
CA ALA A 133 10.34 -2.25 -1.31
C ALA A 133 10.40 -3.11 -0.05
N MET A 134 9.91 -4.35 -0.16
CA MET A 134 9.98 -5.35 0.89
C MET A 134 10.93 -6.47 0.50
N PHE A 135 11.69 -6.97 1.48
CA PHE A 135 12.46 -8.19 1.38
C PHE A 135 12.23 -9.06 2.62
N GLY A 136 12.27 -10.39 2.47
CA GLY A 136 12.09 -11.32 3.57
C GLY A 136 13.21 -11.25 4.62
N LEU A 137 12.92 -11.66 5.85
CA LEU A 137 13.86 -11.65 6.97
C LEU A 137 14.56 -13.01 7.19
N ASP A 138 14.30 -14.00 6.34
CA ASP A 138 14.84 -15.35 6.47
C ASP A 138 16.38 -15.37 6.34
N ASP A 139 16.94 -14.42 5.60
CA ASP A 139 18.37 -14.21 5.44
C ASP A 139 18.70 -12.72 5.75
N PRO A 140 19.18 -12.42 6.99
CA PRO A 140 19.50 -11.05 7.39
C PRO A 140 20.57 -10.37 6.53
N GLU A 141 21.58 -11.09 6.05
CA GLU A 141 22.64 -10.50 5.23
C GLU A 141 22.12 -10.14 3.82
N ARG A 142 21.24 -10.96 3.26
CA ARG A 142 20.54 -10.64 2.01
C ARG A 142 19.57 -9.47 2.18
N PHE A 143 18.85 -9.40 3.30
CA PHE A 143 18.02 -8.24 3.63
C PHE A 143 18.86 -6.96 3.63
N LEU A 144 19.99 -6.96 4.33
CA LEU A 144 20.89 -5.81 4.39
C LEU A 144 21.47 -5.46 3.03
N HIS A 145 21.89 -6.46 2.26
CA HIS A 145 22.42 -6.25 0.90
C HIS A 145 21.36 -5.60 -0.01
N PHE A 146 20.15 -6.18 -0.05
CA PHE A 146 19.06 -5.68 -0.87
C PHE A 146 18.73 -4.22 -0.55
N HIS A 147 18.49 -3.88 0.71
CA HIS A 147 18.13 -2.53 1.10
C HIS A 147 19.29 -1.54 0.97
N ARG A 148 20.51 -1.97 1.18
CA ARG A 148 21.72 -1.17 0.92
C ARG A 148 21.84 -0.82 -0.56
N THR A 149 21.68 -1.80 -1.44
CA THR A 149 21.74 -1.60 -2.90
C THR A 149 20.67 -0.61 -3.35
N ASN A 150 19.41 -0.80 -2.94
CA ASN A 150 18.34 0.13 -3.25
C ASN A 150 18.67 1.56 -2.79
N ALA A 151 19.04 1.73 -1.52
CA ALA A 151 19.32 3.06 -0.96
C ALA A 151 20.50 3.75 -1.67
N ARG A 152 21.58 3.02 -1.97
CA ARG A 152 22.74 3.58 -2.70
C ARG A 152 22.39 4.02 -4.11
N VAL A 153 21.63 3.21 -4.85
CA VAL A 153 21.22 3.62 -6.20
C VAL A 153 20.32 4.84 -6.13
N PHE A 154 19.34 4.91 -5.21
CA PHE A 154 18.48 6.08 -5.07
C PHE A 154 19.22 7.33 -4.60
N GLU A 155 20.28 7.19 -3.80
CA GLU A 155 21.20 8.29 -3.53
C GLU A 155 21.89 8.77 -4.82
N GLN A 156 22.47 7.85 -5.59
CA GLN A 156 23.26 8.16 -6.79
C GLN A 156 22.43 8.75 -7.94
N VAL A 157 21.17 8.31 -8.12
CA VAL A 157 20.27 8.85 -9.17
C VAL A 157 19.71 10.20 -8.79
N SER A 158 19.75 10.55 -7.51
CA SER A 158 19.31 11.87 -7.04
C SER A 158 20.28 12.95 -7.50
N ARG A 159 19.77 13.92 -8.24
CA ARG A 159 20.52 15.01 -8.85
C ARG A 159 19.62 16.22 -9.04
N GLU A 160 20.17 17.34 -9.50
CA GLU A 160 19.37 18.52 -9.79
C GLU A 160 18.13 18.19 -10.65
N GLY A 161 16.96 18.55 -10.16
CA GLY A 161 15.69 18.30 -10.80
C GLY A 161 15.08 16.91 -10.62
N PHE A 162 15.75 16.00 -9.88
CA PHE A 162 15.18 14.69 -9.51
C PHE A 162 15.70 14.19 -8.16
N SER A 163 14.82 13.89 -7.25
CA SER A 163 15.13 13.40 -5.90
C SER A 163 14.43 12.09 -5.61
N ALA A 164 15.21 11.03 -5.43
CA ALA A 164 14.74 9.71 -5.03
C ALA A 164 14.98 9.50 -3.53
N ARG A 165 13.96 9.02 -2.83
CA ARG A 165 14.01 8.61 -1.43
C ARG A 165 13.53 7.19 -1.28
N TYR A 166 13.79 6.59 -0.13
CA TYR A 166 13.53 5.18 0.07
C TYR A 166 12.83 4.91 1.41
N LEU A 167 11.77 4.12 1.36
CA LEU A 167 11.08 3.54 2.50
C LEU A 167 11.35 2.03 2.49
N ILE A 168 11.77 1.50 3.63
CA ILE A 168 11.97 0.07 3.81
C ILE A 168 10.67 -0.55 4.31
N SER A 169 10.06 -1.43 3.51
CA SER A 169 8.85 -2.14 3.91
C SER A 169 9.20 -3.32 4.82
N LEU A 170 8.52 -3.41 5.96
CA LEU A 170 8.75 -4.42 6.99
C LEU A 170 7.61 -5.44 7.03
N PRO A 171 7.89 -6.73 7.27
CA PRO A 171 6.85 -7.72 7.51
C PRO A 171 6.08 -7.41 8.81
N ARG A 172 4.74 -7.36 8.75
CA ARG A 172 3.88 -7.03 9.89
C ARG A 172 4.09 -7.97 11.08
N GLY A 173 4.31 -9.27 10.82
CA GLY A 173 4.52 -10.28 11.86
C GLY A 173 5.90 -10.24 12.54
N ALA A 174 6.88 -9.51 11.97
CA ALA A 174 8.26 -9.46 12.45
C ALA A 174 8.85 -8.04 12.43
N ALA A 175 8.00 -7.04 12.68
CA ALA A 175 8.36 -5.62 12.55
C ALA A 175 9.57 -5.20 13.41
N LEU A 176 9.65 -5.64 14.67
CA LEU A 176 10.79 -5.33 15.55
C LEU A 176 12.11 -5.96 15.05
N GLN A 177 12.05 -7.19 14.52
CA GLN A 177 13.21 -7.85 13.95
C GLN A 177 13.68 -7.11 12.68
N GLY A 178 12.77 -6.79 11.77
CA GLY A 178 13.07 -6.00 10.58
C GLY A 178 13.64 -4.63 10.92
N TYR A 179 13.05 -3.93 11.90
CA TYR A 179 13.55 -2.63 12.35
C TYR A 179 14.96 -2.71 12.94
N ALA A 180 15.28 -3.75 13.69
CA ALA A 180 16.65 -3.94 14.19
C ALA A 180 17.67 -4.06 13.03
N LEU A 181 17.31 -4.73 11.93
CA LEU A 181 18.15 -4.79 10.73
C LEU A 181 18.26 -3.43 10.04
N VAL A 182 17.18 -2.64 9.98
CA VAL A 182 17.24 -1.26 9.46
C VAL A 182 18.19 -0.40 10.30
N GLN A 183 18.11 -0.47 11.62
CA GLN A 183 19.03 0.25 12.52
C GLN A 183 20.49 -0.17 12.26
N ARG A 184 20.75 -1.47 12.11
CA ARG A 184 22.08 -1.99 11.74
C ARG A 184 22.53 -1.44 10.38
N LEU A 185 21.68 -1.48 9.36
CA LEU A 185 21.96 -0.95 8.03
C LEU A 185 22.43 0.52 8.10
N LEU A 186 21.67 1.37 8.79
CA LEU A 186 21.97 2.80 8.89
C LEU A 186 23.20 3.09 9.77
N ALA A 187 23.44 2.27 10.79
CA ALA A 187 24.65 2.38 11.61
C ALA A 187 25.93 2.01 10.84
N GLU A 188 25.86 0.98 9.97
CA GLU A 188 26.95 0.54 9.13
C GLU A 188 27.15 1.45 7.89
N ASN A 189 26.12 2.20 7.46
CA ASN A 189 26.14 3.04 6.27
C ASN A 189 25.48 4.41 6.57
N PRO A 190 26.13 5.28 7.35
CA PRO A 190 25.55 6.55 7.78
C PRO A 190 25.28 7.53 6.63
N GLU A 191 25.95 7.37 5.49
CA GLU A 191 25.72 8.13 4.26
C GLU A 191 24.33 7.91 3.68
N LEU A 192 23.67 6.77 3.97
CA LEU A 192 22.33 6.45 3.47
C LEU A 192 21.20 7.08 4.27
N VAL A 193 21.50 7.69 5.43
CA VAL A 193 20.49 8.33 6.29
C VAL A 193 19.65 9.39 5.56
N PRO A 194 20.20 10.24 4.67
CA PRO A 194 19.38 11.20 3.93
C PRO A 194 18.43 10.54 2.91
N THR A 195 18.78 9.34 2.42
CA THR A 195 18.01 8.63 1.40
C THR A 195 16.95 7.73 2.00
N VAL A 196 17.26 7.02 3.10
CA VAL A 196 16.28 6.18 3.82
C VAL A 196 15.49 7.07 4.77
N VAL A 197 14.28 7.43 4.37
CA VAL A 197 13.48 8.45 5.07
C VAL A 197 12.32 7.89 5.88
N GLY A 198 11.99 6.62 5.67
CA GLY A 198 10.85 6.02 6.37
C GLY A 198 10.79 4.50 6.27
N LEU A 199 9.75 4.00 6.90
CA LEU A 199 9.36 2.60 6.94
C LEU A 199 7.96 2.47 6.36
N ASP A 200 7.65 1.28 5.84
CA ASP A 200 6.33 0.97 5.32
C ASP A 200 5.87 -0.40 5.80
N PHE A 201 4.56 -0.61 5.84
CA PHE A 201 3.92 -1.90 6.09
C PHE A 201 2.97 -2.20 4.93
N CYS A 202 3.46 -2.86 3.90
CA CYS A 202 2.68 -3.35 2.77
C CYS A 202 2.32 -4.83 2.90
N PHE A 203 1.85 -5.44 1.81
CA PHE A 203 1.47 -6.84 1.74
C PHE A 203 0.20 -7.15 2.56
N PHE A 204 -0.15 -8.43 2.75
CA PHE A 204 -1.40 -8.82 3.40
C PHE A 204 -1.65 -8.11 4.73
N GLU A 205 -2.75 -7.35 4.81
CA GLU A 205 -3.18 -6.72 6.07
C GLU A 205 -4.06 -7.64 6.92
N GLU A 206 -4.79 -8.55 6.28
CA GLU A 206 -5.72 -9.46 6.97
C GLU A 206 -4.98 -10.32 8.01
N GLY A 207 -5.59 -10.45 9.19
CA GLY A 207 -4.98 -11.13 10.35
C GLY A 207 -3.88 -10.34 11.08
N HIS A 208 -3.55 -9.11 10.65
CA HIS A 208 -2.49 -8.30 11.22
C HIS A 208 -3.00 -6.94 11.75
N PRO A 209 -3.80 -6.93 12.82
CA PRO A 209 -4.31 -5.67 13.38
C PRO A 209 -3.17 -4.74 13.79
N PRO A 210 -3.30 -3.41 13.52
CA PRO A 210 -2.27 -2.42 13.83
C PRO A 210 -1.82 -2.42 15.27
N ASP A 211 -2.71 -2.75 16.20
CA ASP A 211 -2.42 -2.77 17.63
C ASP A 211 -1.31 -3.76 18.03
N LYS A 212 -1.12 -4.83 17.25
CA LYS A 212 0.03 -5.75 17.43
C LYS A 212 1.39 -5.08 17.18
N LEU A 213 1.41 -3.97 16.46
CA LEU A 213 2.63 -3.20 16.17
C LEU A 213 2.94 -2.12 17.22
N ARG A 214 2.14 -1.99 18.27
CA ARG A 214 2.38 -1.04 19.38
C ARG A 214 3.81 -1.10 19.93
N PRO A 215 4.44 -2.27 20.18
CA PRO A 215 5.82 -2.33 20.63
C PRO A 215 6.82 -1.76 19.62
N PHE A 216 6.59 -1.98 18.31
CA PHE A 216 7.41 -1.40 17.25
C PHE A 216 7.32 0.11 17.23
N PHE A 217 6.11 0.68 17.22
CA PHE A 217 5.91 2.12 17.20
C PHE A 217 6.49 2.81 18.46
N ALA A 218 6.34 2.20 19.63
CA ALA A 218 6.93 2.72 20.86
C ALA A 218 8.47 2.75 20.79
N ARG A 219 9.08 1.71 20.22
CA ARG A 219 10.53 1.66 20.02
C ARG A 219 11.00 2.71 19.01
N LEU A 220 10.33 2.80 17.87
CA LEU A 220 10.63 3.79 16.82
C LEU A 220 10.55 5.22 17.37
N ALA A 221 9.47 5.55 18.09
CA ALA A 221 9.29 6.87 18.70
C ALA A 221 10.44 7.22 19.67
N ALA A 222 10.85 6.26 20.51
CA ALA A 222 11.95 6.45 21.43
C ALA A 222 13.29 6.67 20.70
N ASP A 223 13.54 5.95 19.62
CA ASP A 223 14.77 6.08 18.82
C ASP A 223 14.78 7.40 18.03
N ASN A 224 13.64 7.80 17.44
CA ASN A 224 13.49 9.10 16.77
C ASN A 224 13.75 10.28 17.71
N GLN A 225 13.31 10.19 18.99
CA GLN A 225 13.61 11.21 20.01
C GLN A 225 15.09 11.27 20.34
N ARG A 226 15.78 10.13 20.42
CA ARG A 226 17.22 10.07 20.70
C ARG A 226 18.07 10.54 19.53
N HIS A 227 17.63 10.26 18.31
CA HIS A 227 18.37 10.49 17.07
C HIS A 227 17.54 11.26 16.03
N PRO A 228 17.12 12.51 16.31
CA PRO A 228 16.17 13.24 15.45
C PRO A 228 16.66 13.48 14.02
N LYS A 229 17.98 13.47 13.78
CA LYS A 229 18.55 13.59 12.44
C LYS A 229 18.43 12.29 11.61
N GLN A 230 18.17 11.18 12.25
CA GLN A 230 17.99 9.84 11.66
C GLN A 230 16.54 9.35 11.84
N ALA A 231 15.63 10.24 12.23
CA ALA A 231 14.24 9.88 12.46
C ALA A 231 13.62 9.29 11.21
N LEU A 232 12.88 8.19 11.35
CA LEU A 232 12.14 7.53 10.29
C LEU A 232 10.65 7.72 10.52
N GLU A 233 9.92 8.06 9.46
CA GLU A 233 8.46 8.14 9.50
C GLU A 233 7.83 6.84 8.98
N VAL A 234 6.53 6.66 9.21
CA VAL A 234 5.83 5.42 8.83
C VAL A 234 4.71 5.70 7.84
N ALA A 235 4.76 5.05 6.68
CA ALA A 235 3.64 4.79 5.80
C ALA A 235 3.03 3.42 6.15
N TYR A 236 1.70 3.27 6.06
CA TYR A 236 1.02 2.08 6.51
C TYR A 236 -0.15 1.74 5.58
N HIS A 237 -0.04 0.63 4.84
CA HIS A 237 -1.18 0.12 4.05
C HIS A 237 -2.25 -0.41 5.00
N VAL A 238 -3.46 0.11 4.89
CA VAL A 238 -4.58 -0.29 5.75
C VAL A 238 -5.92 0.04 5.11
N GLY A 239 -6.89 -0.83 5.33
CA GLY A 239 -8.24 -0.67 4.79
C GLY A 239 -8.30 -0.84 3.28
N GLU A 240 -7.37 -1.55 2.68
CA GLU A 240 -7.36 -1.91 1.26
C GLU A 240 -8.17 -3.20 1.02
N VAL A 241 -7.79 -4.29 1.72
CA VAL A 241 -8.47 -5.58 1.68
C VAL A 241 -8.87 -5.97 3.10
N PHE A 242 -10.16 -6.01 3.39
CA PHE A 242 -10.69 -6.14 4.75
C PHE A 242 -11.86 -7.12 4.86
N PHE A 243 -11.74 -8.28 4.20
CA PHE A 243 -12.78 -9.30 4.21
C PHE A 243 -12.79 -10.17 5.47
N ASP A 244 -11.73 -10.17 6.27
CA ASP A 244 -11.57 -10.97 7.49
C ASP A 244 -12.21 -10.35 8.74
N LYS A 245 -12.68 -9.11 8.66
CA LYS A 245 -13.19 -8.30 9.79
C LYS A 245 -14.47 -7.53 9.42
N SER A 246 -15.20 -7.02 10.41
CA SER A 246 -16.35 -6.12 10.18
C SER A 246 -15.93 -4.80 9.54
N LEU A 247 -16.88 -4.05 8.97
CA LEU A 247 -16.62 -2.73 8.41
C LEU A 247 -16.19 -1.74 9.50
N GLU A 248 -16.79 -1.82 10.69
CA GLU A 248 -16.40 -1.02 11.85
C GLU A 248 -14.95 -1.29 12.24
N SER A 249 -14.53 -2.56 12.29
CA SER A 249 -13.15 -2.95 12.57
C SER A 249 -12.18 -2.49 11.50
N ALA A 250 -12.58 -2.49 10.22
CA ALA A 250 -11.74 -1.96 9.15
C ALA A 250 -11.54 -0.44 9.28
N VAL A 251 -12.58 0.31 9.59
CA VAL A 251 -12.52 1.76 9.88
C VAL A 251 -11.64 2.04 11.10
N ARG A 252 -11.83 1.26 12.19
CA ARG A 252 -11.01 1.35 13.40
C ARG A 252 -9.53 1.13 13.12
N TRP A 253 -9.17 0.14 12.29
CA TRP A 253 -7.77 -0.15 11.96
C TRP A 253 -7.06 1.05 11.34
N CYS A 254 -7.74 1.79 10.45
CA CYS A 254 -7.18 3.02 9.88
C CYS A 254 -6.88 4.06 10.96
N HIS A 255 -7.82 4.28 11.91
CA HIS A 255 -7.58 5.19 13.02
C HIS A 255 -6.47 4.71 13.96
N GLN A 256 -6.45 3.42 14.29
CA GLN A 256 -5.41 2.84 15.16
C GLN A 256 -4.01 2.97 14.56
N ALA A 257 -3.85 2.75 13.25
CA ALA A 257 -2.56 2.95 12.59
C ALA A 257 -2.06 4.40 12.75
N ALA A 258 -2.95 5.38 12.57
CA ALA A 258 -2.65 6.80 12.77
C ALA A 258 -2.31 7.13 14.23
N LEU A 259 -3.10 6.64 15.19
CA LEU A 259 -2.87 6.84 16.63
C LEU A 259 -1.54 6.22 17.10
N LEU A 260 -1.08 5.15 16.48
CA LEU A 260 0.21 4.54 16.75
C LEU A 260 1.38 5.37 16.22
N GLY A 261 1.15 6.22 15.22
CA GLY A 261 2.16 7.12 14.69
C GLY A 261 2.40 7.02 13.19
N ALA A 262 1.58 6.25 12.44
CA ALA A 262 1.64 6.29 10.99
C ALA A 262 1.26 7.69 10.48
N LYS A 263 2.08 8.26 9.60
CA LYS A 263 1.90 9.60 9.03
C LYS A 263 1.20 9.57 7.68
N ARG A 264 1.26 8.45 6.99
CA ARG A 264 0.53 8.24 5.74
C ARG A 264 -0.14 6.87 5.77
N LEU A 265 -1.37 6.80 5.28
CA LEU A 265 -2.15 5.58 5.15
C LEU A 265 -2.31 5.24 3.67
N GLY A 266 -1.76 4.10 3.25
CA GLY A 266 -1.95 3.58 1.90
C GLY A 266 -3.39 3.11 1.70
N HIS A 267 -3.99 3.51 0.57
CA HIS A 267 -5.33 3.18 0.10
C HIS A 267 -6.49 3.65 0.97
N ALA A 268 -6.57 3.20 2.21
CA ALA A 268 -7.62 3.52 3.19
C ALA A 268 -9.07 3.39 2.62
N ILE A 269 -9.30 2.42 1.71
CA ILE A 269 -10.58 2.21 1.02
C ILE A 269 -11.74 2.08 2.02
N ALA A 270 -11.49 1.42 3.15
CA ALA A 270 -12.46 1.26 4.22
C ALA A 270 -13.04 2.58 4.76
N LEU A 271 -12.30 3.71 4.64
CA LEU A 271 -12.77 5.03 5.10
C LEU A 271 -13.61 5.78 4.07
N GLY A 272 -13.60 5.37 2.81
CA GLY A 272 -14.26 6.14 1.76
C GLY A 272 -15.28 5.35 0.94
N LEU A 273 -15.17 4.02 0.90
CA LEU A 273 -16.10 3.17 0.18
C LEU A 273 -17.47 3.17 0.90
N ASP A 274 -18.53 3.34 0.13
CA ASP A 274 -19.88 3.25 0.69
C ASP A 274 -20.10 1.88 1.35
N PRO A 275 -20.64 1.82 2.59
CA PRO A 275 -20.82 0.56 3.31
C PRO A 275 -21.70 -0.47 2.59
N GLU A 276 -22.73 -0.04 1.83
CA GLU A 276 -23.56 -0.95 1.04
C GLU A 276 -22.75 -1.61 -0.08
N VAL A 277 -21.90 -0.83 -0.75
CA VAL A 277 -20.98 -1.35 -1.77
C VAL A 277 -19.95 -2.30 -1.14
N ALA A 278 -19.43 -1.94 0.03
CA ALA A 278 -18.47 -2.78 0.75
C ALA A 278 -19.08 -4.14 1.16
N VAL A 279 -20.34 -4.17 1.61
CA VAL A 279 -21.06 -5.41 1.96
C VAL A 279 -21.36 -6.23 0.71
N ALA A 280 -21.84 -5.59 -0.37
CA ALA A 280 -22.18 -6.29 -1.62
C ALA A 280 -20.99 -7.05 -2.24
N ARG A 281 -19.78 -6.60 -1.97
CA ARG A 281 -18.52 -7.24 -2.44
C ARG A 281 -18.11 -8.46 -1.63
N ARG A 282 -18.66 -8.61 -0.42
CA ARG A 282 -18.25 -9.70 0.48
C ARG A 282 -18.91 -11.00 0.08
N PRO A 283 -18.19 -12.15 0.13
CA PRO A 283 -18.85 -13.45 0.14
C PRO A 283 -19.84 -13.52 1.32
N LYS A 284 -20.99 -14.16 1.12
CA LYS A 284 -22.06 -14.24 2.14
C LYS A 284 -21.63 -14.76 3.52
N ALA A 285 -20.52 -15.49 3.60
CA ALA A 285 -19.93 -15.99 4.85
C ALA A 285 -19.17 -14.92 5.66
N HIS A 286 -19.03 -13.68 5.19
CA HIS A 286 -18.17 -12.66 5.80
C HIS A 286 -18.94 -11.58 6.60
N GLU A 287 -20.16 -11.87 7.08
CA GLU A 287 -20.78 -11.11 8.17
C GLU A 287 -20.17 -11.45 9.54
N GLU A 288 -19.22 -12.38 9.54
CA GLU A 288 -18.53 -12.86 10.72
C GLU A 288 -17.16 -12.23 10.88
N GLU A 289 -16.83 -11.83 12.10
CA GLU A 289 -15.47 -11.41 12.46
C GLU A 289 -14.93 -12.25 13.62
N PRO A 290 -13.60 -12.36 13.80
CA PRO A 290 -13.03 -13.01 14.97
C PRO A 290 -13.50 -12.34 16.27
N VAL A 291 -13.75 -13.16 17.31
CA VAL A 291 -14.11 -12.66 18.66
C VAL A 291 -13.08 -11.61 19.15
N SER A 292 -11.80 -11.82 18.86
CA SER A 292 -10.73 -10.86 19.19
C SER A 292 -10.93 -9.47 18.55
N GLU A 293 -11.39 -9.44 17.29
CA GLU A 293 -11.68 -8.16 16.60
C GLU A 293 -12.91 -7.50 17.17
N ARG A 294 -13.97 -8.27 17.50
CA ARG A 294 -15.15 -7.73 18.14
C ARG A 294 -14.83 -7.16 19.52
N LEU A 295 -14.04 -7.86 20.33
CA LEU A 295 -13.58 -7.34 21.63
C LEU A 295 -12.77 -6.05 21.49
N ALA A 296 -11.89 -5.99 20.49
CA ALA A 296 -11.11 -4.79 20.19
C ALA A 296 -12.02 -3.63 19.76
N GLN A 297 -13.09 -3.92 18.95
CA GLN A 297 -14.07 -2.92 18.55
C GLN A 297 -14.89 -2.40 19.76
N ILE A 298 -15.33 -3.28 20.64
CA ILE A 298 -16.04 -2.88 21.86
C ILE A 298 -15.17 -1.97 22.73
N ASN A 299 -13.92 -2.34 22.96
CA ASN A 299 -13.00 -1.52 23.76
C ASN A 299 -12.77 -0.14 23.12
N TYR A 300 -12.57 -0.10 21.80
CA TYR A 300 -12.43 1.14 21.04
C TYR A 300 -13.67 2.03 21.16
N ASP A 301 -14.88 1.47 21.02
CA ASP A 301 -16.14 2.22 21.13
C ASP A 301 -16.34 2.80 22.54
N LEU A 302 -15.97 2.04 23.56
CA LEU A 302 -16.04 2.51 24.95
C LEU A 302 -15.02 3.62 25.24
N GLU A 303 -13.81 3.50 24.69
CA GLU A 303 -12.74 4.48 24.83
C GLU A 303 -13.07 5.80 24.14
N HIS A 304 -13.58 5.72 22.89
CA HIS A 304 -13.89 6.88 22.04
C HIS A 304 -15.38 7.28 22.08
N ARG A 305 -16.13 6.85 23.12
CA ARG A 305 -17.58 7.00 23.16
C ARG A 305 -18.06 8.43 22.91
N LYS A 306 -17.48 9.40 23.59
CA LYS A 306 -17.94 10.80 23.50
C LYS A 306 -17.73 11.37 22.11
N GLU A 307 -16.60 11.06 21.52
CA GLU A 307 -16.23 11.49 20.16
C GLU A 307 -17.13 10.82 19.13
N LEU A 308 -17.39 9.53 19.24
CA LEU A 308 -18.30 8.78 18.37
C LEU A 308 -19.74 9.29 18.49
N GLU A 309 -20.24 9.54 19.72
CA GLU A 309 -21.57 10.10 19.95
C GLU A 309 -21.70 11.51 19.32
N ALA A 310 -20.65 12.32 19.29
CA ALA A 310 -20.64 13.63 18.62
C ALA A 310 -20.79 13.55 17.11
N PHE A 311 -20.44 12.41 16.50
CA PHE A 311 -20.67 12.09 15.09
C PHE A 311 -21.99 11.32 14.87
N GLY A 312 -22.82 11.15 15.91
CA GLY A 312 -24.12 10.50 15.85
C GLY A 312 -24.05 8.97 15.84
N VAL A 313 -22.91 8.36 16.21
CA VAL A 313 -22.79 6.91 16.44
C VAL A 313 -23.40 6.61 17.82
N GLU A 314 -24.34 5.69 17.88
CA GLU A 314 -24.92 5.27 19.16
C GLU A 314 -23.99 4.27 19.87
N VAL A 315 -23.59 4.60 21.12
CA VAL A 315 -22.72 3.74 21.92
C VAL A 315 -23.45 3.30 23.19
N ASP A 316 -24.18 2.17 23.10
CA ASP A 316 -24.79 1.55 24.29
C ASP A 316 -23.73 0.96 25.23
N ARG A 317 -23.23 1.79 26.12
CA ARG A 317 -22.21 1.39 27.10
C ARG A 317 -22.55 0.10 27.83
N ARG A 318 -23.80 0.00 28.35
CA ARG A 318 -24.18 -1.16 29.15
C ARG A 318 -24.32 -2.43 28.32
N GLY A 319 -24.82 -2.31 27.08
CA GLY A 319 -24.89 -3.40 26.14
C GLY A 319 -23.50 -3.91 25.76
N LEU A 320 -22.60 -3.00 25.40
CA LEU A 320 -21.22 -3.33 25.04
C LEU A 320 -20.43 -3.95 26.21
N GLU A 321 -20.60 -3.47 27.44
CA GLU A 321 -19.98 -4.07 28.64
C GLU A 321 -20.48 -5.50 28.89
N ARG A 322 -21.80 -5.78 28.72
CA ARG A 322 -22.35 -7.14 28.81
C ARG A 322 -21.83 -8.05 27.72
N GLU A 323 -21.81 -7.57 26.47
CA GLU A 323 -21.29 -8.32 25.33
C GLU A 323 -19.81 -8.66 25.53
N ARG A 324 -19.01 -7.69 25.98
CA ARG A 324 -17.58 -7.90 26.30
C ARG A 324 -17.37 -9.03 27.28
N VAL A 325 -18.13 -9.04 28.39
CA VAL A 325 -18.05 -10.12 29.40
C VAL A 325 -18.43 -11.47 28.81
N ALA A 326 -19.49 -11.53 27.98
CA ALA A 326 -19.90 -12.76 27.34
C ALA A 326 -18.85 -13.29 26.36
N LEU A 327 -18.19 -12.41 25.60
CA LEU A 327 -17.17 -12.81 24.62
C LEU A 327 -15.82 -13.19 25.25
N GLN A 328 -15.46 -12.60 26.41
CA GLN A 328 -14.23 -12.95 27.11
C GLN A 328 -14.14 -14.41 27.56
N GLY A 329 -15.26 -15.10 27.65
CA GLY A 329 -15.33 -16.52 27.93
C GLY A 329 -15.18 -17.45 26.71
N GLN A 330 -15.12 -16.88 25.51
CA GLN A 330 -15.04 -17.63 24.25
C GLN A 330 -13.60 -17.84 23.79
N GLY A 331 -13.35 -18.88 22.99
CA GLY A 331 -12.03 -19.18 22.45
C GLY A 331 -11.61 -18.15 21.40
N THR A 332 -10.30 -17.87 21.29
CA THR A 332 -9.75 -16.89 20.35
C THR A 332 -9.98 -17.24 18.88
N GLY A 333 -10.32 -18.48 18.57
CA GLY A 333 -10.65 -18.93 17.21
C GLY A 333 -12.14 -18.85 16.86
N GLU A 334 -13.00 -18.48 17.83
CA GLU A 334 -14.43 -18.32 17.58
C GLU A 334 -14.72 -17.04 16.81
N ARG A 335 -15.86 -17.02 16.10
CA ARG A 335 -16.32 -15.90 15.28
C ARG A 335 -17.68 -15.40 15.75
N VAL A 336 -17.91 -14.11 15.60
CA VAL A 336 -19.19 -13.46 15.90
C VAL A 336 -19.83 -13.07 14.59
N SER A 337 -21.10 -13.44 14.42
CA SER A 337 -21.92 -12.99 13.28
C SER A 337 -22.79 -11.80 13.69
N LEU A 338 -22.65 -10.71 12.96
CA LEU A 338 -23.39 -9.49 13.16
C LEU A 338 -23.91 -9.00 11.80
N PRO A 339 -25.15 -9.36 11.42
CA PRO A 339 -25.73 -8.94 10.14
C PRO A 339 -25.79 -7.43 9.97
N TYR A 340 -25.55 -6.96 8.75
CA TYR A 340 -25.66 -5.54 8.42
C TYR A 340 -27.10 -5.15 8.18
N SER A 341 -27.67 -4.30 9.06
CA SER A 341 -28.92 -3.58 8.82
C SER A 341 -28.66 -2.21 8.19
N PRO A 342 -29.67 -1.56 7.59
CA PRO A 342 -29.52 -0.19 7.09
C PRO A 342 -29.02 0.79 8.15
N GLU A 343 -29.50 0.67 9.39
CA GLU A 343 -29.08 1.51 10.52
C GLU A 343 -27.60 1.31 10.86
N ARG A 344 -27.16 0.05 10.90
CA ARG A 344 -25.75 -0.30 11.13
C ARG A 344 -24.85 0.21 10.02
N LEU A 345 -25.27 0.13 8.76
CA LEU A 345 -24.51 0.69 7.64
C LEU A 345 -24.40 2.22 7.73
N GLU A 346 -25.48 2.89 8.17
CA GLU A 346 -25.43 4.32 8.42
C GLU A 346 -24.48 4.68 9.58
N GLU A 347 -24.41 3.88 10.63
CA GLU A 347 -23.42 4.06 11.69
C GLU A 347 -21.98 3.87 11.17
N VAL A 348 -21.74 2.92 10.25
CA VAL A 348 -20.42 2.79 9.61
C VAL A 348 -20.06 4.07 8.84
N ARG A 349 -21.00 4.71 8.12
CA ARG A 349 -20.77 6.00 7.45
C ARG A 349 -20.36 7.10 8.43
N ARG A 350 -21.01 7.17 9.59
CA ARG A 350 -20.67 8.13 10.66
C ARG A 350 -19.31 7.86 11.27
N ARG A 351 -18.94 6.58 11.45
CA ARG A 351 -17.59 6.18 11.90
C ARG A 351 -16.53 6.56 10.89
N GLN A 352 -16.80 6.42 9.58
CA GLN A 352 -15.91 6.88 8.52
C GLN A 352 -15.68 8.40 8.63
N ASP A 353 -16.75 9.20 8.83
CA ASP A 353 -16.65 10.66 8.98
C ASP A 353 -15.84 11.02 10.25
N TYR A 354 -16.10 10.34 11.36
CA TYR A 354 -15.34 10.51 12.59
C TYR A 354 -13.84 10.26 12.35
N VAL A 355 -13.49 9.13 11.72
CA VAL A 355 -12.07 8.79 11.52
C VAL A 355 -11.40 9.75 10.54
N LEU A 356 -12.08 10.19 9.47
CA LEU A 356 -11.54 11.20 8.55
C LEU A 356 -11.26 12.55 9.27
N ASP A 357 -12.14 12.98 10.20
CA ASP A 357 -11.90 14.14 11.05
C ASP A 357 -10.68 13.95 11.97
N GLN A 358 -10.55 12.75 12.58
CA GLN A 358 -9.40 12.43 13.43
C GLN A 358 -8.08 12.42 12.62
N LEU A 359 -8.07 11.82 11.43
CA LEU A 359 -6.88 11.85 10.55
C LEU A 359 -6.49 13.28 10.17
N THR A 360 -7.48 14.16 9.94
CA THR A 360 -7.22 15.59 9.69
C THR A 360 -6.53 16.25 10.87
N ARG A 361 -7.02 16.01 12.10
CA ARG A 361 -6.43 16.57 13.33
C ARG A 361 -5.04 16.02 13.64
N LEU A 362 -4.78 14.77 13.25
CA LEU A 362 -3.49 14.10 13.41
C LEU A 362 -2.50 14.45 12.28
N GLU A 363 -2.94 15.27 11.31
CA GLU A 363 -2.18 15.64 10.12
C GLU A 363 -1.70 14.41 9.31
N VAL A 364 -2.52 13.36 9.28
CA VAL A 364 -2.25 12.13 8.51
C VAL A 364 -2.75 12.28 7.09
N CYS A 365 -1.93 11.86 6.12
CA CYS A 365 -2.27 11.85 4.70
C CYS A 365 -2.79 10.46 4.28
N ILE A 366 -3.82 10.43 3.43
CA ILE A 366 -4.22 9.23 2.69
C ILE A 366 -3.51 9.23 1.33
N GLU A 367 -2.82 8.14 1.02
CA GLU A 367 -2.25 7.87 -0.29
C GLU A 367 -3.28 7.06 -1.10
N SER A 368 -3.97 7.72 -2.02
CA SER A 368 -4.98 7.06 -2.86
C SER A 368 -4.38 6.66 -4.19
N CYS A 369 -4.48 5.37 -4.52
CA CYS A 369 -4.00 4.77 -5.78
C CYS A 369 -5.21 4.33 -6.61
N PRO A 370 -5.78 5.19 -7.47
CA PRO A 370 -7.08 4.97 -8.08
C PRO A 370 -7.22 3.63 -8.81
N THR A 371 -6.28 3.31 -9.69
CA THR A 371 -6.32 2.07 -10.46
C THR A 371 -6.14 0.83 -9.57
N SER A 372 -5.21 0.86 -8.62
CA SER A 372 -5.02 -0.21 -7.65
C SER A 372 -6.28 -0.42 -6.80
N ASN A 373 -6.86 0.66 -6.27
CA ASN A 373 -8.09 0.59 -5.48
C ASN A 373 -9.24 -0.07 -6.25
N MET A 374 -9.34 0.18 -7.56
CA MET A 374 -10.34 -0.48 -8.39
C MET A 374 -9.99 -1.95 -8.65
N ARG A 375 -8.75 -2.27 -8.93
CA ARG A 375 -8.33 -3.60 -9.38
C ARG A 375 -8.05 -4.56 -8.22
N ILE A 376 -7.21 -4.19 -7.25
CA ILE A 376 -6.91 -5.00 -6.05
C ILE A 376 -8.01 -4.79 -5.01
N GLY A 377 -8.24 -3.55 -4.62
CA GLY A 377 -9.28 -3.19 -3.65
C GLY A 377 -10.70 -3.52 -4.14
N GLY A 378 -10.87 -3.87 -5.42
CA GLY A 378 -12.12 -4.34 -6.01
C GLY A 378 -13.23 -3.28 -5.96
N VAL A 379 -12.92 -1.99 -6.03
CA VAL A 379 -13.92 -0.93 -6.16
C VAL A 379 -14.64 -1.10 -7.50
N PRO A 380 -15.98 -1.28 -7.53
CA PRO A 380 -16.66 -1.77 -8.73
C PRO A 380 -16.68 -0.78 -9.89
N THR A 381 -16.82 0.50 -9.59
CA THR A 381 -16.95 1.55 -10.61
C THR A 381 -16.25 2.84 -10.20
N PRO A 382 -15.83 3.69 -11.15
CA PRO A 382 -15.27 5.01 -10.84
C PRO A 382 -16.17 5.87 -9.94
N ALA A 383 -17.49 5.83 -10.13
CA ALA A 383 -18.44 6.61 -9.34
C ALA A 383 -18.48 6.19 -7.85
N GLN A 384 -18.11 4.96 -7.55
CA GLN A 384 -18.09 4.40 -6.19
C GLN A 384 -16.70 4.49 -5.53
N HIS A 385 -15.74 5.15 -6.18
CA HIS A 385 -14.37 5.23 -5.68
C HIS A 385 -14.30 6.01 -4.35
N PRO A 386 -13.60 5.48 -3.32
CA PRO A 386 -13.47 6.09 -1.99
C PRO A 386 -12.89 7.49 -2.01
N LEU A 387 -12.06 7.80 -3.01
CA LEU A 387 -11.42 9.09 -3.22
C LEU A 387 -12.42 10.26 -3.19
N TRP A 388 -13.66 10.06 -3.66
CA TRP A 388 -14.67 11.13 -3.69
C TRP A 388 -15.08 11.56 -2.29
N ARG A 389 -15.11 10.63 -1.32
CA ARG A 389 -15.33 10.98 0.09
C ARG A 389 -14.13 11.71 0.66
N PHE A 390 -12.92 11.28 0.37
CA PHE A 390 -11.69 11.97 0.80
C PHE A 390 -11.60 13.39 0.26
N LEU A 391 -11.96 13.61 -1.00
CA LEU A 391 -11.97 14.96 -1.59
C LEU A 391 -12.99 15.89 -0.92
N ARG A 392 -14.11 15.37 -0.41
CA ARG A 392 -15.12 16.14 0.32
C ARG A 392 -14.76 16.39 1.79
N SER A 393 -13.84 15.66 2.35
CA SER A 393 -13.30 15.88 3.70
C SER A 393 -12.06 16.79 3.65
N GLU A 394 -11.54 17.19 4.83
CA GLU A 394 -10.33 18.01 4.95
C GLU A 394 -9.05 17.17 5.11
N VAL A 395 -9.15 15.83 5.06
CA VAL A 395 -7.99 14.94 5.25
C VAL A 395 -6.90 15.21 4.23
N GLY A 396 -5.64 15.12 4.63
CA GLY A 396 -4.49 15.15 3.72
C GLY A 396 -4.61 14.08 2.63
N LEU A 397 -4.32 14.42 1.38
CA LEU A 397 -4.50 13.50 0.27
C LEU A 397 -3.36 13.63 -0.74
N ALA A 398 -2.78 12.49 -1.13
CA ALA A 398 -1.85 12.35 -2.23
C ALA A 398 -2.34 11.27 -3.20
N ILE A 399 -2.10 11.47 -4.49
CA ILE A 399 -2.37 10.45 -5.51
C ILE A 399 -1.08 9.68 -5.76
N GLY A 400 -1.16 8.36 -5.79
CA GLY A 400 -0.05 7.46 -6.08
C GLY A 400 -0.36 6.49 -7.21
N ALA A 401 0.66 5.93 -7.83
CA ALA A 401 0.54 4.94 -8.90
C ALA A 401 0.62 3.50 -8.41
N ASP A 402 1.11 3.27 -7.19
CA ASP A 402 1.30 1.96 -6.56
C ASP A 402 2.29 1.07 -7.34
N ASP A 403 1.80 0.34 -8.31
CA ASP A 403 2.57 -0.56 -9.20
C ASP A 403 2.36 -0.18 -10.68
N PRO A 404 2.91 0.96 -11.15
CA PRO A 404 2.58 1.53 -12.47
C PRO A 404 2.84 0.59 -13.64
N GLY A 405 3.84 -0.27 -13.55
CA GLY A 405 4.14 -1.25 -14.59
C GLY A 405 3.19 -2.44 -14.59
N VAL A 406 2.74 -2.89 -13.39
CA VAL A 406 1.76 -3.98 -13.25
C VAL A 406 0.36 -3.52 -13.64
N PHE A 407 0.05 -2.26 -13.42
CA PHE A 407 -1.24 -1.68 -13.82
C PHE A 407 -1.20 -1.04 -15.20
N ASP A 408 -0.01 -0.91 -15.79
CA ASP A 408 0.21 -0.16 -17.03
C ASP A 408 -0.40 1.25 -16.96
N GLN A 409 -0.16 1.91 -15.81
CA GLN A 409 -0.79 3.18 -15.45
C GLN A 409 0.19 4.08 -14.67
N PRO A 410 0.89 5.01 -15.34
CA PRO A 410 1.82 5.91 -14.66
C PRO A 410 1.09 6.99 -13.83
N LEU A 411 1.78 7.62 -12.87
CA LEU A 411 1.23 8.64 -11.98
C LEU A 411 0.46 9.75 -12.74
N ALA A 412 1.00 10.23 -13.84
CA ALA A 412 0.35 11.27 -14.64
C ALA A 412 -1.05 10.83 -15.15
N ALA A 413 -1.19 9.56 -15.51
CA ALA A 413 -2.48 9.00 -15.93
C ALA A 413 -3.44 8.81 -14.75
N GLU A 414 -2.94 8.44 -13.56
CA GLU A 414 -3.75 8.41 -12.33
C GLU A 414 -4.34 9.79 -12.01
N VAL A 415 -3.52 10.84 -12.07
CA VAL A 415 -3.97 12.22 -11.80
C VAL A 415 -4.98 12.69 -12.85
N GLU A 416 -4.76 12.37 -14.12
CA GLU A 416 -5.74 12.66 -15.18
C GLU A 416 -7.04 11.86 -15.02
N TRP A 417 -6.96 10.61 -14.58
CA TRP A 417 -8.13 9.81 -14.25
C TRP A 417 -8.96 10.48 -13.14
N VAL A 418 -8.31 10.94 -12.06
CA VAL A 418 -8.98 11.69 -11.00
C VAL A 418 -9.64 12.94 -11.55
N ALA A 419 -8.94 13.71 -12.38
CA ALA A 419 -9.46 14.95 -12.98
C ALA A 419 -10.63 14.72 -13.95
N ALA A 420 -10.71 13.53 -14.55
CA ALA A 420 -11.79 13.15 -15.47
C ALA A 420 -13.07 12.69 -14.74
N HIS A 421 -12.94 12.15 -13.52
CA HIS A 421 -14.06 11.56 -12.79
C HIS A 421 -14.51 12.38 -11.56
N ALA A 422 -13.71 13.36 -11.12
CA ALA A 422 -14.08 14.21 -9.99
C ALA A 422 -15.29 15.10 -10.33
N ASP A 423 -16.24 15.17 -9.40
CA ASP A 423 -17.40 16.08 -9.47
C ASP A 423 -16.99 17.48 -8.99
N MET A 424 -15.92 18.01 -9.55
CA MET A 424 -15.41 19.36 -9.29
C MET A 424 -14.51 19.85 -10.42
N GLY A 425 -14.40 21.18 -10.56
CA GLY A 425 -13.57 21.77 -11.59
C GLY A 425 -12.07 21.54 -11.39
N ARG A 426 -11.28 21.41 -12.46
CA ARG A 426 -9.81 21.17 -12.40
C ARG A 426 -9.07 22.15 -11.48
N ARG A 427 -9.46 23.42 -11.40
CA ARG A 427 -8.82 24.41 -10.51
C ARG A 427 -9.15 24.14 -9.04
N GLU A 428 -10.37 23.73 -8.76
CA GLU A 428 -10.82 23.38 -7.43
C GLU A 428 -10.13 22.09 -6.96
N LEU A 429 -10.10 21.06 -7.80
CA LEU A 429 -9.36 19.83 -7.56
C LEU A 429 -7.88 20.09 -7.26
N ALA A 430 -7.23 20.93 -8.10
CA ALA A 430 -5.84 21.29 -7.90
C ALA A 430 -5.58 21.98 -6.55
N ARG A 431 -6.48 22.88 -6.15
CA ARG A 431 -6.42 23.55 -4.84
C ARG A 431 -6.64 22.55 -3.69
N ARG A 432 -7.62 21.62 -3.83
CA ARG A 432 -7.94 20.63 -2.80
C ARG A 432 -6.80 19.64 -2.60
N LEU A 433 -6.20 19.14 -3.67
CA LEU A 433 -5.06 18.22 -3.59
C LEU A 433 -3.79 18.91 -3.11
N GLY A 434 -3.52 20.13 -3.60
CA GLY A 434 -2.31 20.88 -3.27
C GLY A 434 -1.03 20.19 -3.73
N ASP A 435 0.09 20.55 -3.10
CA ASP A 435 1.39 19.92 -3.33
C ASP A 435 1.59 18.74 -2.40
N PRO A 436 1.74 17.50 -2.93
CA PRO A 436 1.93 16.29 -2.10
C PRO A 436 3.27 16.27 -1.36
N ARG A 437 4.28 17.08 -1.77
CA ARG A 437 5.58 17.17 -1.09
C ARG A 437 5.45 17.58 0.36
N ARG A 438 4.37 18.26 0.76
CA ARG A 438 4.07 18.58 2.17
C ARG A 438 3.89 17.34 3.05
N PHE A 439 3.59 16.18 2.46
CA PHE A 439 3.42 14.91 3.16
C PHE A 439 4.62 13.98 3.00
N SER A 440 5.63 14.40 2.24
CA SER A 440 6.83 13.59 2.02
C SER A 440 7.67 13.48 3.29
N PHE A 441 8.38 12.38 3.43
CA PHE A 441 9.29 12.15 4.56
C PHE A 441 10.69 12.71 4.31
N GLY A 442 11.04 12.98 3.08
CA GLY A 442 12.40 13.36 2.70
C GLY A 442 12.57 14.65 1.93
N TRP A 443 11.50 15.36 1.53
CA TRP A 443 11.61 16.56 0.69
C TRP A 443 12.46 17.67 1.32
N GLN A 444 12.32 17.89 2.62
CA GLN A 444 13.07 18.94 3.34
C GLN A 444 14.42 18.45 3.89
N ARG A 445 14.77 17.18 3.74
CA ARG A 445 16.05 16.66 4.21
C ARG A 445 17.16 17.03 3.21
N PRO A 446 18.24 17.69 3.63
CA PRO A 446 19.41 17.89 2.78
C PRO A 446 20.04 16.53 2.43
N PHE A 447 20.66 16.46 1.26
CA PHE A 447 21.52 15.34 0.88
C PHE A 447 22.83 15.36 1.66
#